data_a2aed29f0c38fed97f08286025e180fa
#
_entry.id   a2aed29f0c38fed97f08286025e180fa
#
_cell.length_a   1.000
_cell.length_b   1.000
_cell.length_c   1.000
_cell.angle_alpha   90.00
_cell.angle_beta   90.00
_cell.angle_gamma   90.00
#
_symmetry.space_group_name_H-M   'P 1'
#
loop_
_entity.id
_entity.type
_entity.pdbx_description
1 polymer ?
#
loop_
_entity_poly.entity_id
_entity_poly.type
_entity_poly.pdbx_seq_one_letter_code
_entity_poly.pdbx_strand_id
1 'polypeptide(L)'
;MDDLRLLRHFEAVYRLLSFSAAADELGLTHSALTKSIKQIEHGWDVQLFHRTTRTVVATEAGKKLYPMAVELLGFAKNVRTSVQSGEHILNIVSGPAILENMIPLAIEKFARRFPNTRINVETMPPHLAVEELVQRRIHLVLYHEATLRGVAHFNRLRVRNVCDEPYWMLFRQGHPVRQAGDSLEDILGFDWAIAGFDDLFENNLSDDVQALLQAHDFPKYRLLSQAACIDLARCSDIVTAIPKTAACPLIERGEIDGLPHPGGFNFSVSAAVLYDAGVEPTVEHFVDCL
;
A
#
# COMPACT_ATOMS: atom_id res chain seq x y z
N MET A 1 34.00 1.91 -9.60
CA MET A 1 32.64 1.32 -9.59
C MET A 1 32.34 1.01 -8.13
N ASP A 2 31.42 1.74 -7.56
CA ASP A 2 31.19 1.69 -6.13
C ASP A 2 30.57 0.35 -5.77
N ASP A 3 31.17 -0.30 -4.77
CA ASP A 3 30.81 -1.64 -4.34
C ASP A 3 29.47 -1.59 -3.58
N LEU A 4 28.43 -2.28 -4.05
CA LEU A 4 27.13 -2.42 -3.37
C LEU A 4 27.29 -2.85 -1.91
N ARG A 5 28.37 -3.55 -1.58
CA ARG A 5 28.73 -3.90 -0.21
C ARG A 5 28.97 -2.64 0.63
N LEU A 6 29.66 -1.64 0.10
CA LEU A 6 29.92 -0.39 0.82
C LEU A 6 28.63 0.38 1.12
N LEU A 7 27.70 0.42 0.15
CA LEU A 7 26.38 1.03 0.36
C LEU A 7 25.56 0.28 1.41
N ARG A 8 25.65 -1.05 1.45
CA ARG A 8 25.00 -1.86 2.50
C ARG A 8 25.58 -1.56 3.89
N HIS A 9 26.89 -1.35 3.99
CA HIS A 9 27.54 -0.94 5.24
C HIS A 9 27.09 0.46 5.67
N PHE A 10 26.97 1.38 4.73
CA PHE A 10 26.45 2.73 4.97
C PHE A 10 25.00 2.69 5.45
N GLU A 11 24.11 1.92 4.78
CA GLU A 11 22.70 1.75 5.15
C GLU A 11 22.56 1.29 6.60
N ALA A 12 23.30 0.24 6.99
CA ALA A 12 23.23 -0.31 8.34
C ALA A 12 23.67 0.73 9.41
N VAL A 13 24.76 1.47 9.17
CA VAL A 13 25.21 2.53 10.09
C VAL A 13 24.19 3.66 10.19
N TYR A 14 23.58 4.06 9.07
CA TYR A 14 22.57 5.11 9.06
C TYR A 14 21.32 4.73 9.85
N ARG A 15 20.81 3.53 9.62
CA ARG A 15 19.59 3.00 10.28
C ARG A 15 19.77 2.80 11.77
N LEU A 16 20.93 2.29 12.20
CA LEU A 16 21.21 1.98 13.61
C LEU A 16 21.85 3.14 14.37
N LEU A 17 22.34 4.16 13.68
CA LEU A 17 23.10 5.29 14.26
C LEU A 17 24.22 4.84 15.21
N SER A 18 24.77 3.65 14.96
CA SER A 18 25.80 2.99 15.78
C SER A 18 26.71 2.11 14.94
N PHE A 19 28.00 2.42 14.93
CA PHE A 19 28.99 1.59 14.22
C PHE A 19 29.14 0.20 14.86
N SER A 20 29.02 0.09 16.18
CA SER A 20 29.13 -1.20 16.86
C SER A 20 27.93 -2.08 16.54
N ALA A 21 26.70 -1.57 16.70
CA ALA A 21 25.48 -2.33 16.37
C ALA A 21 25.44 -2.72 14.88
N ALA A 22 25.86 -1.83 13.98
CA ALA A 22 25.91 -2.15 12.56
C ALA A 22 27.01 -3.18 12.23
N ALA A 23 28.14 -3.14 12.91
CA ALA A 23 29.18 -4.15 12.74
C ALA A 23 28.70 -5.53 13.20
N ASP A 24 28.03 -5.59 14.36
CA ASP A 24 27.46 -6.82 14.90
C ASP A 24 26.41 -7.40 13.94
N GLU A 25 25.47 -6.58 13.44
CA GLU A 25 24.45 -7.02 12.47
C GLU A 25 25.06 -7.55 11.17
N LEU A 26 26.14 -6.94 10.70
CA LEU A 26 26.80 -7.32 9.45
C LEU A 26 27.84 -8.45 9.62
N GLY A 27 28.10 -8.91 10.85
CA GLY A 27 29.13 -9.89 11.14
C GLY A 27 30.55 -9.38 10.88
N LEU A 28 30.79 -8.07 11.07
CA LEU A 28 32.06 -7.41 10.82
C LEU A 28 32.71 -6.91 12.12
N THR A 29 34.00 -6.65 12.06
CA THR A 29 34.66 -5.88 13.13
C THR A 29 34.34 -4.38 12.97
N HIS A 30 34.27 -3.66 14.08
CA HIS A 30 34.09 -2.20 14.08
C HIS A 30 35.14 -1.48 13.20
N SER A 31 36.39 -1.94 13.19
CA SER A 31 37.44 -1.37 12.36
C SER A 31 37.22 -1.59 10.87
N ALA A 32 36.73 -2.79 10.47
CA ALA A 32 36.39 -3.11 9.09
C ALA A 32 35.21 -2.25 8.58
N LEU A 33 34.17 -2.11 9.37
CA LEU A 33 33.04 -1.26 9.02
C LEU A 33 33.46 0.20 8.91
N THR A 34 34.25 0.71 9.87
CA THR A 34 34.79 2.06 9.83
C THR A 34 35.62 2.31 8.58
N LYS A 35 36.46 1.35 8.17
CA LYS A 35 37.23 1.44 6.93
C LYS A 35 36.34 1.50 5.69
N SER A 36 35.26 0.71 5.64
CA SER A 36 34.32 0.73 4.54
C SER A 36 33.61 2.08 4.39
N ILE A 37 33.18 2.68 5.49
CA ILE A 37 32.54 4.02 5.45
C ILE A 37 33.55 5.08 4.99
N LYS A 38 34.78 5.06 5.53
CA LYS A 38 35.83 5.97 5.07
C LYS A 38 36.16 5.79 3.58
N GLN A 39 36.04 4.58 3.05
CA GLN A 39 36.26 4.31 1.64
C GLN A 39 35.22 5.00 0.75
N ILE A 40 33.94 5.01 1.13
CA ILE A 40 32.91 5.76 0.42
C ILE A 40 33.17 7.26 0.54
N GLU A 41 33.37 7.74 1.77
CA GLU A 41 33.58 9.15 2.06
C GLU A 41 34.76 9.71 1.26
N HIS A 42 35.85 8.95 1.20
CA HIS A 42 37.04 9.35 0.43
C HIS A 42 36.85 9.23 -1.09
N GLY A 43 36.18 8.14 -1.55
CA GLY A 43 35.95 7.93 -2.98
C GLY A 43 35.00 8.96 -3.61
N TRP A 44 34.11 9.53 -2.82
CA TRP A 44 33.14 10.52 -3.28
C TRP A 44 33.44 11.95 -2.81
N ASP A 45 34.56 12.11 -2.06
CA ASP A 45 34.97 13.38 -1.46
C ASP A 45 33.85 14.05 -0.63
N VAL A 46 33.14 13.25 0.15
CA VAL A 46 32.03 13.71 1.01
C VAL A 46 32.08 13.04 2.38
N GLN A 47 31.69 13.76 3.41
CA GLN A 47 31.48 13.19 4.73
C GLN A 47 30.01 12.77 4.89
N LEU A 48 29.78 11.50 5.28
CA LEU A 48 28.45 10.94 5.43
C LEU A 48 27.97 10.95 6.89
N PHE A 49 28.91 10.91 7.84
CA PHE A 49 28.60 10.93 9.26
C PHE A 49 29.49 11.91 10.03
N HIS A 50 28.87 12.67 10.93
CA HIS A 50 29.57 13.34 12.02
C HIS A 50 29.79 12.34 13.15
N ARG A 51 31.02 12.18 13.60
CA ARG A 51 31.38 11.27 14.68
C ARG A 51 31.84 12.09 15.88
N THR A 52 31.19 11.89 17.00
CA THR A 52 31.69 12.27 18.31
C THR A 52 32.00 11.01 19.10
N THR A 53 32.66 11.13 20.23
CA THR A 53 32.95 9.99 21.11
C THR A 53 31.69 9.32 21.69
N ARG A 54 30.51 9.94 21.54
CA ARG A 54 29.26 9.46 22.13
C ARG A 54 28.11 9.31 21.13
N THR A 55 28.19 9.92 19.94
CA THR A 55 27.05 9.94 18.98
C THR A 55 27.53 9.83 17.54
N VAL A 56 26.71 9.16 16.73
CA VAL A 56 26.82 9.12 15.27
C VAL A 56 25.62 9.85 14.72
N VAL A 57 25.85 10.88 13.92
CA VAL A 57 24.80 11.68 13.29
C VAL A 57 25.10 11.75 11.79
N ALA A 58 24.09 11.51 10.96
CA ALA A 58 24.22 11.65 9.51
C ALA A 58 24.38 13.12 9.11
N THR A 59 25.29 13.38 8.16
CA THR A 59 25.42 14.68 7.48
C THR A 59 24.26 14.89 6.50
N GLU A 60 24.12 16.09 5.91
CA GLU A 60 23.17 16.33 4.83
C GLU A 60 23.44 15.42 3.60
N ALA A 61 24.72 15.13 3.30
CA ALA A 61 25.09 14.16 2.27
C ALA A 61 24.65 12.74 2.64
N GLY A 62 24.81 12.34 3.91
CA GLY A 62 24.32 11.05 4.40
C GLY A 62 22.80 10.93 4.33
N LYS A 63 22.07 11.97 4.73
CA LYS A 63 20.60 12.00 4.62
C LYS A 63 20.12 11.88 3.16
N LYS A 64 20.83 12.52 2.23
CA LYS A 64 20.54 12.48 0.80
C LYS A 64 20.85 11.11 0.19
N LEU A 65 21.95 10.49 0.61
CA LEU A 65 22.39 9.19 0.11
C LEU A 65 21.50 8.05 0.59
N TYR A 66 20.97 8.11 1.83
CA TYR A 66 20.25 6.99 2.44
C TYR A 66 19.10 6.44 1.60
N PRO A 67 18.11 7.25 1.17
CA PRO A 67 17.01 6.74 0.36
C PRO A 67 17.51 6.14 -0.97
N MET A 68 18.51 6.75 -1.60
CA MET A 68 19.07 6.25 -2.86
C MET A 68 19.84 4.93 -2.68
N ALA A 69 20.56 4.79 -1.56
CA ALA A 69 21.25 3.54 -1.24
C ALA A 69 20.28 2.40 -0.97
N VAL A 70 19.21 2.65 -0.21
CA VAL A 70 18.15 1.65 0.05
C VAL A 70 17.48 1.21 -1.26
N GLU A 71 17.14 2.16 -2.13
CA GLU A 71 16.55 1.89 -3.44
C GLU A 71 17.46 1.00 -4.31
N LEU A 72 18.75 1.35 -4.42
CA LEU A 72 19.71 0.59 -5.21
C LEU A 72 19.96 -0.82 -4.65
N LEU A 73 20.03 -0.96 -3.33
CA LEU A 73 20.20 -2.25 -2.67
C LEU A 73 18.97 -3.14 -2.85
N GLY A 74 17.76 -2.56 -2.78
CA GLY A 74 16.50 -3.24 -3.06
C GLY A 74 16.45 -3.76 -4.49
N PHE A 75 16.79 -2.91 -5.46
CA PHE A 75 16.86 -3.30 -6.87
C PHE A 75 17.88 -4.45 -7.11
N ALA A 76 19.08 -4.33 -6.56
CA ALA A 76 20.10 -5.37 -6.70
C ALA A 76 19.68 -6.71 -6.07
N LYS A 77 18.92 -6.66 -4.96
CA LYS A 77 18.33 -7.86 -4.35
C LYS A 77 17.30 -8.51 -5.28
N ASN A 78 16.41 -7.74 -5.88
CA ASN A 78 15.38 -8.23 -6.80
C ASN A 78 16.01 -8.87 -8.05
N VAL A 79 16.99 -8.22 -8.66
CA VAL A 79 17.76 -8.78 -9.79
C VAL A 79 18.39 -10.11 -9.41
N ARG A 80 19.05 -10.19 -8.26
CA ARG A 80 19.67 -11.42 -7.79
C ARG A 80 18.65 -12.55 -7.58
N THR A 81 17.53 -12.26 -6.95
CA THR A 81 16.45 -13.23 -6.71
C THR A 81 15.89 -13.75 -8.04
N SER A 82 15.59 -12.86 -8.98
CA SER A 82 15.07 -13.20 -10.30
C SER A 82 16.01 -14.12 -11.08
N VAL A 83 17.33 -13.85 -11.04
CA VAL A 83 18.34 -14.67 -11.72
C VAL A 83 18.58 -16.01 -11.03
N GLN A 84 18.55 -16.06 -9.70
CA GLN A 84 18.86 -17.27 -8.93
C GLN A 84 17.69 -18.27 -8.87
N SER A 85 16.45 -17.78 -8.77
CA SER A 85 15.28 -18.65 -8.66
C SER A 85 14.76 -19.12 -10.01
N GLY A 86 15.10 -18.41 -11.11
CA GLY A 86 14.45 -18.61 -12.40
C GLY A 86 12.94 -18.33 -12.37
N GLU A 87 12.42 -17.92 -11.19
CA GLU A 87 11.03 -17.55 -10.95
C GLU A 87 10.91 -16.02 -10.95
N HIS A 88 9.96 -15.50 -11.68
CA HIS A 88 9.55 -14.12 -11.51
C HIS A 88 8.70 -14.00 -10.25
N ILE A 89 9.04 -13.05 -9.39
CA ILE A 89 8.25 -12.76 -8.18
C ILE A 89 7.61 -11.39 -8.35
N LEU A 90 6.30 -11.35 -8.28
CA LEU A 90 5.50 -10.13 -8.32
C LEU A 90 4.98 -9.83 -6.91
N ASN A 91 5.56 -8.83 -6.26
CA ASN A 91 5.12 -8.35 -4.95
C ASN A 91 4.18 -7.17 -5.13
N ILE A 92 2.97 -7.29 -4.60
CA ILE A 92 1.87 -6.33 -4.72
C ILE A 92 1.41 -5.95 -3.33
N VAL A 93 1.09 -4.69 -3.14
CA VAL A 93 0.36 -4.23 -1.95
C VAL A 93 -0.97 -3.64 -2.39
N SER A 94 -2.03 -3.99 -1.68
CA SER A 94 -3.37 -3.49 -1.98
C SER A 94 -4.15 -3.16 -0.73
N GLY A 95 -5.17 -2.30 -0.88
CA GLY A 95 -6.20 -2.12 0.15
C GLY A 95 -7.04 -3.40 0.31
N PRO A 96 -7.64 -3.60 1.51
CA PRO A 96 -8.39 -4.83 1.82
C PRO A 96 -9.53 -5.15 0.86
N ALA A 97 -10.37 -4.17 0.55
CA ALA A 97 -11.50 -4.36 -0.38
C ALA A 97 -11.02 -4.70 -1.81
N ILE A 98 -9.89 -4.15 -2.24
CA ILE A 98 -9.27 -4.44 -3.55
C ILE A 98 -8.76 -5.87 -3.57
N LEU A 99 -8.10 -6.31 -2.49
CA LEU A 99 -7.61 -7.67 -2.35
C LEU A 99 -8.74 -8.69 -2.52
N GLU A 100 -9.89 -8.46 -1.88
CA GLU A 100 -11.00 -9.41 -1.91
C GLU A 100 -11.79 -9.38 -3.24
N ASN A 101 -11.93 -8.21 -3.88
CA ASN A 101 -12.80 -8.06 -5.05
C ASN A 101 -12.08 -8.20 -6.41
N MET A 102 -10.83 -7.78 -6.51
CA MET A 102 -10.15 -7.67 -7.80
C MET A 102 -9.00 -8.66 -7.98
N ILE A 103 -8.19 -8.87 -6.93
CA ILE A 103 -6.97 -9.68 -7.03
C ILE A 103 -7.22 -11.13 -7.45
N PRO A 104 -8.23 -11.88 -6.93
CA PRO A 104 -8.43 -13.26 -7.34
C PRO A 104 -8.66 -13.43 -8.84
N LEU A 105 -9.49 -12.57 -9.44
CA LEU A 105 -9.76 -12.60 -10.88
C LEU A 105 -8.55 -12.17 -11.71
N ALA A 106 -7.80 -11.16 -11.23
CA ALA A 106 -6.57 -10.72 -11.89
C ALA A 106 -5.51 -11.84 -11.89
N ILE A 107 -5.34 -12.57 -10.79
CA ILE A 107 -4.42 -13.73 -10.72
C ILE A 107 -4.84 -14.83 -11.70
N GLU A 108 -6.15 -15.15 -11.77
CA GLU A 108 -6.64 -16.18 -12.71
C GLU A 108 -6.32 -15.81 -14.16
N LYS A 109 -6.57 -14.58 -14.58
CA LYS A 109 -6.24 -14.10 -15.93
C LYS A 109 -4.73 -14.08 -16.18
N PHE A 110 -3.97 -13.56 -15.20
CA PHE A 110 -2.52 -13.43 -15.28
C PHE A 110 -1.81 -14.78 -15.41
N ALA A 111 -2.21 -15.77 -14.62
CA ALA A 111 -1.57 -17.09 -14.59
C ALA A 111 -1.63 -17.83 -15.94
N ARG A 112 -2.59 -17.50 -16.80
CA ARG A 112 -2.71 -18.08 -18.15
C ARG A 112 -1.50 -17.74 -19.03
N ARG A 113 -0.90 -16.56 -18.83
CA ARG A 113 0.24 -16.07 -19.62
C ARG A 113 1.57 -16.23 -18.89
N PHE A 114 1.57 -16.12 -17.57
CA PHE A 114 2.77 -16.18 -16.73
C PHE A 114 2.63 -17.26 -15.63
N PRO A 115 2.53 -18.55 -15.99
CA PRO A 115 2.24 -19.62 -15.02
C PRO A 115 3.36 -19.85 -13.99
N ASN A 116 4.59 -19.43 -14.31
CA ASN A 116 5.76 -19.61 -13.43
C ASN A 116 6.06 -18.37 -12.57
N THR A 117 5.15 -17.40 -12.52
CA THR A 117 5.33 -16.21 -11.67
C THR A 117 4.72 -16.46 -10.29
N ARG A 118 5.52 -16.26 -9.24
CA ARG A 118 5.02 -16.21 -7.87
C ARG A 118 4.45 -14.83 -7.59
N ILE A 119 3.22 -14.77 -7.08
CA ILE A 119 2.56 -13.53 -6.70
C ILE A 119 2.40 -13.51 -5.19
N ASN A 120 2.94 -12.47 -4.56
CA ASN A 120 2.72 -12.16 -3.15
C ASN A 120 1.87 -10.90 -3.08
N VAL A 121 0.76 -10.95 -2.35
CA VAL A 121 -0.11 -9.79 -2.12
C VAL A 121 -0.22 -9.56 -0.63
N GLU A 122 0.08 -8.34 -0.21
CA GLU A 122 0.02 -7.92 1.19
C GLU A 122 -0.90 -6.70 1.32
N THR A 123 -1.40 -6.50 2.53
CA THR A 123 -2.16 -5.29 2.90
C THR A 123 -1.37 -4.53 3.95
N MET A 124 -1.15 -3.25 3.73
CA MET A 124 -0.48 -2.37 4.69
C MET A 124 -1.01 -0.94 4.57
N PRO A 125 -0.68 -0.03 5.50
CA PRO A 125 -1.03 1.39 5.36
C PRO A 125 -0.46 2.01 4.07
N PRO A 126 -1.20 2.89 3.37
CA PRO A 126 -0.80 3.42 2.06
C PRO A 126 0.55 4.12 2.05
N HIS A 127 0.88 4.87 3.11
CA HIS A 127 2.16 5.56 3.22
C HIS A 127 3.35 4.59 3.27
N LEU A 128 3.21 3.47 4.01
CA LEU A 128 4.23 2.42 4.05
C LEU A 128 4.34 1.69 2.71
N ALA A 129 3.21 1.41 2.06
CA ALA A 129 3.19 0.79 0.74
C ALA A 129 3.97 1.61 -0.30
N VAL A 130 3.78 2.93 -0.31
CA VAL A 130 4.50 3.81 -1.24
C VAL A 130 5.99 3.89 -0.88
N GLU A 131 6.36 3.88 0.40
CA GLU A 131 7.76 3.78 0.80
C GLU A 131 8.41 2.47 0.31
N GLU A 132 7.74 1.31 0.48
CA GLU A 132 8.19 0.02 -0.04
C GLU A 132 8.35 0.04 -1.58
N LEU A 133 7.39 0.68 -2.28
CA LEU A 133 7.45 0.86 -3.73
C LEU A 133 8.64 1.73 -4.15
N VAL A 134 8.85 2.86 -3.48
CA VAL A 134 9.99 3.77 -3.71
C VAL A 134 11.31 3.05 -3.47
N GLN A 135 11.38 2.18 -2.47
CA GLN A 135 12.55 1.36 -2.15
C GLN A 135 12.67 0.10 -3.05
N ARG A 136 11.81 -0.05 -4.06
CA ARG A 136 11.78 -1.19 -5.00
C ARG A 136 11.69 -2.56 -4.33
N ARG A 137 11.06 -2.63 -3.15
CA ARG A 137 10.78 -3.91 -2.46
C ARG A 137 9.49 -4.55 -2.93
N ILE A 138 8.57 -3.74 -3.42
CA ILE A 138 7.35 -4.18 -4.12
C ILE A 138 7.30 -3.57 -5.51
N HIS A 139 6.43 -4.10 -6.38
CA HIS A 139 6.37 -3.74 -7.78
C HIS A 139 5.14 -2.92 -8.14
N LEU A 140 4.06 -3.07 -7.36
CA LEU A 140 2.77 -2.48 -7.63
C LEU A 140 2.03 -2.18 -6.32
N VAL A 141 1.39 -1.02 -6.26
CA VAL A 141 0.41 -0.70 -5.21
C VAL A 141 -0.95 -0.42 -5.81
N LEU A 142 -2.01 -0.85 -5.11
CA LEU A 142 -3.40 -0.72 -5.50
C LEU A 142 -4.19 -0.10 -4.35
N TYR A 143 -4.63 1.13 -4.54
CA TYR A 143 -5.44 1.85 -3.56
C TYR A 143 -6.51 2.68 -4.25
N HIS A 144 -7.43 3.21 -3.45
CA HIS A 144 -8.35 4.22 -3.91
C HIS A 144 -7.55 5.45 -4.42
N GLU A 145 -8.01 6.05 -5.52
CA GLU A 145 -7.26 7.17 -6.13
C GLU A 145 -7.09 8.34 -5.15
N ALA A 146 -8.13 8.66 -4.37
CA ALA A 146 -8.07 9.70 -3.35
C ALA A 146 -6.96 9.42 -2.30
N THR A 147 -6.85 8.18 -1.84
CA THR A 147 -5.78 7.74 -0.92
C THR A 147 -4.39 7.96 -1.52
N LEU A 148 -4.18 7.57 -2.79
CA LEU A 148 -2.88 7.75 -3.46
C LEU A 148 -2.50 9.22 -3.64
N ARG A 149 -3.46 10.11 -3.85
CA ARG A 149 -3.18 11.56 -3.97
C ARG A 149 -2.64 12.16 -2.67
N GLY A 150 -2.98 11.59 -1.52
CA GLY A 150 -2.55 12.05 -0.19
C GLY A 150 -1.19 11.54 0.26
N VAL A 151 -0.54 10.59 -0.45
CA VAL A 151 0.73 10.02 0.01
C VAL A 151 1.93 10.90 -0.33
N ALA A 152 2.96 10.83 0.51
CA ALA A 152 4.28 11.35 0.16
C ALA A 152 4.81 10.66 -1.11
N HIS A 153 5.61 11.38 -1.89
CA HIS A 153 6.20 10.86 -3.14
C HIS A 153 5.20 10.56 -4.28
N PHE A 154 3.96 11.04 -4.21
CA PHE A 154 2.98 10.87 -5.30
C PHE A 154 3.53 11.29 -6.67
N ASN A 155 4.35 12.34 -6.73
CA ASN A 155 5.00 12.83 -7.94
C ASN A 155 6.03 11.85 -8.56
N ARG A 156 6.43 10.82 -7.84
CA ARG A 156 7.28 9.72 -8.34
C ARG A 156 6.49 8.55 -8.89
N LEU A 157 5.18 8.59 -8.77
CA LEU A 157 4.29 7.50 -9.17
C LEU A 157 3.70 7.74 -10.56
N ARG A 158 3.66 6.69 -11.36
CA ARG A 158 2.79 6.59 -12.52
C ARG A 158 1.51 5.87 -12.07
N VAL A 159 0.41 6.59 -12.10
CA VAL A 159 -0.89 6.12 -11.62
C VAL A 159 -1.81 5.87 -12.82
N ARG A 160 -2.50 4.73 -12.81
CA ARG A 160 -3.51 4.35 -13.81
C ARG A 160 -4.77 3.90 -13.09
N ASN A 161 -5.91 4.53 -13.39
CA ASN A 161 -7.20 4.04 -12.93
C ASN A 161 -7.50 2.68 -13.57
N VAL A 162 -7.93 1.71 -12.76
CA VAL A 162 -8.22 0.32 -13.19
C VAL A 162 -9.64 -0.12 -12.89
N CYS A 163 -10.34 0.61 -11.99
CA CYS A 163 -11.74 0.34 -11.67
C CYS A 163 -12.41 1.63 -11.21
N ASP A 164 -13.64 1.83 -11.64
CA ASP A 164 -14.50 2.91 -11.15
C ASP A 164 -15.96 2.44 -11.22
N GLU A 165 -16.51 2.10 -10.06
CA GLU A 165 -17.89 1.62 -9.95
C GLU A 165 -18.57 2.14 -8.67
N PRO A 166 -19.91 2.26 -8.64
CA PRO A 166 -20.61 2.77 -7.47
C PRO A 166 -20.55 1.79 -6.30
N TYR A 167 -20.48 2.33 -5.09
CA TYR A 167 -20.72 1.56 -3.88
C TYR A 167 -22.20 1.24 -3.69
N TRP A 168 -22.45 0.05 -3.14
CA TRP A 168 -23.74 -0.38 -2.64
C TRP A 168 -23.68 -0.62 -1.14
N MET A 169 -24.72 -0.18 -0.45
CA MET A 169 -24.91 -0.49 0.97
C MET A 169 -25.46 -1.89 1.10
N LEU A 170 -24.94 -2.67 2.05
CA LEU A 170 -25.48 -3.97 2.42
C LEU A 170 -25.91 -3.97 3.89
N PHE A 171 -27.02 -4.62 4.17
CA PHE A 171 -27.64 -4.72 5.49
C PHE A 171 -28.54 -5.96 5.57
N ARG A 172 -28.84 -6.44 6.77
CA ARG A 172 -29.74 -7.59 6.96
C ARG A 172 -31.14 -7.32 6.39
N GLN A 173 -31.88 -8.39 6.08
CA GLN A 173 -33.28 -8.28 5.69
C GLN A 173 -34.08 -7.60 6.80
N GLY A 174 -35.01 -6.71 6.40
CA GLY A 174 -35.83 -5.95 7.32
C GLY A 174 -35.10 -4.89 8.15
N HIS A 175 -33.90 -4.51 7.74
CA HIS A 175 -33.13 -3.43 8.41
C HIS A 175 -33.85 -2.07 8.23
N PRO A 176 -33.91 -1.21 9.28
CA PRO A 176 -34.61 0.07 9.20
C PRO A 176 -34.00 1.06 8.20
N VAL A 177 -32.73 0.93 7.82
CA VAL A 177 -32.07 1.77 6.79
C VAL A 177 -32.79 1.72 5.44
N ARG A 178 -33.53 0.65 5.14
CA ARG A 178 -34.35 0.55 3.91
C ARG A 178 -35.47 1.60 3.82
N GLN A 179 -35.92 2.12 4.97
CA GLN A 179 -36.94 3.16 5.09
C GLN A 179 -36.33 4.54 5.43
N ALA A 180 -35.01 4.64 5.58
CA ALA A 180 -34.35 5.89 5.73
C ALA A 180 -34.44 6.72 4.42
N GLY A 181 -34.23 8.02 4.52
CA GLY A 181 -34.22 8.88 3.35
C GLY A 181 -33.02 8.56 2.42
N ASP A 182 -33.01 9.22 1.26
CA ASP A 182 -32.01 9.01 0.21
C ASP A 182 -30.80 9.97 0.35
N SER A 183 -30.63 10.63 1.50
CA SER A 183 -29.48 11.50 1.76
C SER A 183 -28.36 10.76 2.49
N LEU A 184 -27.13 11.27 2.37
CA LEU A 184 -25.99 10.74 3.13
C LEU A 184 -26.25 10.87 4.64
N GLU A 185 -26.82 11.99 5.10
CA GLU A 185 -27.12 12.24 6.50
C GLU A 185 -28.10 11.22 7.09
N ASP A 186 -29.15 10.83 6.33
CA ASP A 186 -30.16 9.86 6.76
C ASP A 186 -29.56 8.48 7.06
N ILE A 187 -28.57 8.07 6.25
CA ILE A 187 -27.94 6.75 6.40
C ILE A 187 -26.82 6.73 7.44
N LEU A 188 -26.20 7.86 7.72
CA LEU A 188 -25.14 7.98 8.74
C LEU A 188 -25.68 7.89 10.17
N GLY A 189 -26.99 7.94 10.37
CA GLY A 189 -27.62 7.65 11.65
C GLY A 189 -27.53 6.18 12.11
N PHE A 190 -27.04 5.27 11.26
CA PHE A 190 -26.82 3.86 11.58
C PHE A 190 -25.36 3.57 11.87
N ASP A 191 -25.08 2.43 12.53
CA ASP A 191 -23.72 1.96 12.76
C ASP A 191 -23.14 1.36 11.47
N TRP A 192 -21.90 1.73 11.15
CA TRP A 192 -21.22 1.27 9.94
C TRP A 192 -19.96 0.46 10.25
N ALA A 193 -19.76 -0.61 9.46
CA ALA A 193 -18.49 -1.34 9.39
C ALA A 193 -17.89 -1.19 7.98
N ILE A 194 -16.70 -0.64 7.87
CA ILE A 194 -16.03 -0.41 6.57
C ILE A 194 -14.66 -1.08 6.56
N ALA A 195 -14.38 -1.79 5.47
CA ALA A 195 -13.09 -2.41 5.25
C ALA A 195 -12.11 -1.44 4.59
N GLY A 196 -10.95 -1.21 5.24
CA GLY A 196 -9.87 -0.42 4.68
C GLY A 196 -10.14 1.08 4.59
N PHE A 197 -11.02 1.61 5.44
CA PHE A 197 -11.19 3.06 5.57
C PHE A 197 -9.95 3.67 6.18
N ASP A 198 -9.33 4.61 5.49
CA ASP A 198 -8.09 5.27 5.90
C ASP A 198 -8.23 6.80 5.92
N ASP A 199 -7.41 7.45 6.76
CA ASP A 199 -7.46 8.89 6.96
C ASP A 199 -7.06 9.69 5.70
N LEU A 200 -6.26 9.10 4.79
CA LEU A 200 -5.91 9.74 3.53
C LEU A 200 -7.11 9.81 2.59
N PHE A 201 -7.94 8.77 2.57
CA PHE A 201 -9.21 8.79 1.84
C PHE A 201 -10.13 9.87 2.43
N GLU A 202 -10.34 9.87 3.76
CA GLU A 202 -11.20 10.84 4.44
C GLU A 202 -10.76 12.27 4.16
N ASN A 203 -9.46 12.58 4.30
CA ASN A 203 -8.90 13.92 4.09
C ASN A 203 -9.01 14.44 2.64
N ASN A 204 -9.30 13.57 1.68
CA ASN A 204 -9.51 13.96 0.28
C ASN A 204 -11.00 14.11 -0.10
N LEU A 205 -11.92 13.93 0.84
CA LEU A 205 -13.34 14.26 0.66
C LEU A 205 -13.56 15.78 0.81
N SER A 206 -14.72 16.28 0.36
CA SER A 206 -15.07 17.69 0.57
C SER A 206 -15.26 17.99 2.05
N ASP A 207 -14.99 19.23 2.46
CA ASP A 207 -15.09 19.67 3.86
C ASP A 207 -16.47 19.37 4.46
N ASP A 208 -17.54 19.57 3.69
CA ASP A 208 -18.93 19.28 4.11
C ASP A 208 -19.12 17.79 4.41
N VAL A 209 -18.58 16.91 3.57
CA VAL A 209 -18.67 15.46 3.78
C VAL A 209 -17.82 15.02 4.96
N GLN A 210 -16.60 15.55 5.10
CA GLN A 210 -15.76 15.27 6.28
C GLN A 210 -16.45 15.66 7.58
N ALA A 211 -17.01 16.87 7.63
CA ALA A 211 -17.74 17.35 8.82
C ALA A 211 -18.93 16.43 9.15
N LEU A 212 -19.65 15.95 8.13
CA LEU A 212 -20.79 15.05 8.32
C LEU A 212 -20.35 13.67 8.83
N LEU A 213 -19.28 13.10 8.27
CA LEU A 213 -18.72 11.82 8.73
C LEU A 213 -18.24 11.92 10.20
N GLN A 214 -17.56 13.00 10.54
CA GLN A 214 -17.07 13.24 11.91
C GLN A 214 -18.23 13.44 12.90
N ALA A 215 -19.29 14.16 12.52
CA ALA A 215 -20.47 14.36 13.36
C ALA A 215 -21.18 13.05 13.72
N HIS A 216 -21.04 12.02 12.88
CA HIS A 216 -21.66 10.70 13.06
C HIS A 216 -20.69 9.60 13.51
N ASP A 217 -19.43 9.96 13.87
CA ASP A 217 -18.38 8.99 14.25
C ASP A 217 -18.21 7.87 13.22
N PHE A 218 -18.24 8.23 11.93
CA PHE A 218 -18.20 7.29 10.81
C PHE A 218 -16.74 6.94 10.41
N PRO A 219 -16.45 5.68 10.12
CA PRO A 219 -17.25 4.49 10.43
C PRO A 219 -16.99 4.04 11.87
N LYS A 220 -18.01 3.56 12.56
CA LYS A 220 -17.87 3.07 13.95
C LYS A 220 -16.94 1.85 14.05
N TYR A 221 -16.95 0.98 13.03
CA TYR A 221 -16.10 -0.21 12.98
C TYR A 221 -15.18 -0.16 11.75
N ARG A 222 -13.88 -0.08 11.96
CA ARG A 222 -12.85 -0.14 10.91
C ARG A 222 -12.22 -1.53 10.91
N LEU A 223 -12.38 -2.28 9.82
CA LEU A 223 -11.90 -3.64 9.67
C LEU A 223 -10.93 -3.76 8.48
N LEU A 224 -10.16 -4.86 8.45
CA LEU A 224 -9.27 -5.19 7.33
C LEU A 224 -9.84 -6.32 6.45
N SER A 225 -11.12 -6.69 6.64
CA SER A 225 -11.80 -7.71 5.84
C SER A 225 -13.19 -7.25 5.46
N GLN A 226 -13.46 -7.21 4.17
CA GLN A 226 -14.79 -6.92 3.64
C GLN A 226 -15.78 -8.06 3.98
N ALA A 227 -15.30 -9.32 3.92
CA ALA A 227 -16.12 -10.46 4.30
C ALA A 227 -16.62 -10.34 5.75
N ALA A 228 -15.75 -9.91 6.68
CA ALA A 228 -16.16 -9.67 8.07
C ALA A 228 -17.17 -8.53 8.20
N CYS A 229 -17.06 -7.46 7.41
CA CYS A 229 -18.07 -6.39 7.37
C CYS A 229 -19.42 -6.91 6.86
N ILE A 230 -19.43 -7.76 5.82
CA ILE A 230 -20.64 -8.38 5.28
C ILE A 230 -21.30 -9.29 6.32
N ASP A 231 -20.51 -10.10 7.04
CA ASP A 231 -21.03 -10.99 8.08
C ASP A 231 -21.66 -10.19 9.24
N LEU A 232 -21.05 -9.09 9.65
CA LEU A 232 -21.65 -8.17 10.62
C LEU A 232 -22.98 -7.59 10.10
N ALA A 233 -23.02 -7.16 8.86
CA ALA A 233 -24.23 -6.60 8.24
C ALA A 233 -25.37 -7.65 8.10
N ARG A 234 -25.03 -8.94 7.97
CA ARG A 234 -26.03 -10.03 7.92
C ARG A 234 -26.67 -10.30 9.27
N CYS A 235 -25.93 -10.24 10.36
CA CYS A 235 -26.35 -10.72 11.68
C CYS A 235 -26.69 -9.61 12.68
N SER A 236 -26.58 -8.33 12.30
CA SER A 236 -26.78 -7.20 13.21
C SER A 236 -27.40 -5.98 12.50
N ASP A 237 -27.62 -4.90 13.26
CA ASP A 237 -28.06 -3.61 12.72
C ASP A 237 -26.88 -2.73 12.25
N ILE A 238 -25.84 -3.36 11.71
CA ILE A 238 -24.68 -2.70 11.13
C ILE A 238 -24.85 -2.67 9.61
N VAL A 239 -24.50 -1.53 9.01
CA VAL A 239 -24.47 -1.34 7.56
C VAL A 239 -23.03 -1.44 7.07
N THR A 240 -22.80 -1.96 5.88
CA THR A 240 -21.51 -1.91 5.20
C THR A 240 -21.66 -1.40 3.77
N ALA A 241 -20.57 -0.97 3.15
CA ALA A 241 -20.53 -0.58 1.75
C ALA A 241 -19.48 -1.40 1.00
N ILE A 242 -19.89 -1.95 -0.17
CA ILE A 242 -19.02 -2.72 -1.05
C ILE A 242 -19.26 -2.33 -2.51
N PRO A 243 -18.30 -2.63 -3.45
CA PRO A 243 -18.51 -2.40 -4.87
C PRO A 243 -19.78 -3.08 -5.40
N LYS A 244 -20.47 -2.45 -6.34
CA LYS A 244 -21.71 -2.97 -6.95
C LYS A 244 -21.55 -4.40 -7.49
N THR A 245 -20.45 -4.65 -8.18
CA THR A 245 -20.16 -5.97 -8.79
C THR A 245 -20.08 -7.08 -7.75
N ALA A 246 -19.59 -6.77 -6.55
CA ALA A 246 -19.55 -7.70 -5.42
C ALA A 246 -20.91 -7.80 -4.68
N ALA A 247 -21.67 -6.71 -4.63
CA ALA A 247 -22.96 -6.64 -3.93
C ALA A 247 -24.08 -7.40 -4.64
N CYS A 248 -24.22 -7.20 -5.96
CA CYS A 248 -25.32 -7.74 -6.74
C CYS A 248 -25.50 -9.26 -6.59
N PRO A 249 -24.45 -10.10 -6.70
CA PRO A 249 -24.61 -11.55 -6.54
C PRO A 249 -25.09 -11.99 -5.16
N LEU A 250 -24.72 -11.27 -4.10
CA LEU A 250 -25.15 -11.57 -2.73
C LEU A 250 -26.63 -11.24 -2.53
N ILE A 251 -27.08 -10.12 -3.10
CA ILE A 251 -28.47 -9.67 -3.05
C ILE A 251 -29.36 -10.60 -3.88
N GLU A 252 -28.93 -10.96 -5.10
CA GLU A 252 -29.68 -11.85 -6.00
C GLU A 252 -29.89 -13.25 -5.40
N ARG A 253 -28.91 -13.75 -4.62
CA ARG A 253 -29.05 -15.03 -3.90
C ARG A 253 -29.89 -14.91 -2.61
N GLY A 254 -30.36 -13.71 -2.24
CA GLY A 254 -31.10 -13.46 -1.03
C GLY A 254 -30.29 -13.63 0.27
N GLU A 255 -28.98 -13.61 0.19
CA GLU A 255 -28.10 -13.77 1.35
C GLU A 255 -28.09 -12.54 2.25
N ILE A 256 -28.29 -11.36 1.66
CA ILE A 256 -28.31 -10.05 2.33
C ILE A 256 -29.19 -9.10 1.51
N ASP A 257 -29.65 -8.03 2.11
CA ASP A 257 -30.36 -6.95 1.42
C ASP A 257 -29.40 -5.79 1.09
N GLY A 258 -29.77 -4.97 0.12
CA GLY A 258 -28.89 -3.85 -0.26
C GLY A 258 -29.55 -2.82 -1.15
N LEU A 259 -28.94 -1.62 -1.15
CA LEU A 259 -29.36 -0.47 -1.95
C LEU A 259 -28.11 0.25 -2.49
N PRO A 260 -28.22 1.01 -3.60
CA PRO A 260 -27.18 1.93 -4.02
C PRO A 260 -26.83 2.90 -2.87
N HIS A 261 -25.53 3.21 -2.72
CA HIS A 261 -25.09 4.17 -1.71
C HIS A 261 -25.47 5.60 -2.13
N PRO A 262 -26.25 6.38 -1.33
CA PRO A 262 -26.79 7.67 -1.77
C PRO A 262 -25.74 8.78 -1.85
N GLY A 263 -24.57 8.64 -1.20
CA GLY A 263 -23.51 9.65 -1.17
C GLY A 263 -22.75 9.81 -2.49
N GLY A 264 -23.08 9.05 -3.55
CA GLY A 264 -22.39 9.16 -4.85
C GLY A 264 -20.93 8.73 -4.83
N PHE A 265 -20.51 7.98 -3.80
CA PHE A 265 -19.14 7.48 -3.73
C PHE A 265 -18.91 6.30 -4.67
N ASN A 266 -17.75 6.31 -5.32
CA ASN A 266 -17.31 5.24 -6.19
C ASN A 266 -16.16 4.46 -5.57
N PHE A 267 -16.14 3.15 -5.81
CA PHE A 267 -14.98 2.30 -5.63
C PHE A 267 -14.01 2.58 -6.79
N SER A 268 -13.23 3.64 -6.64
CA SER A 268 -12.29 4.12 -7.67
C SER A 268 -10.89 3.64 -7.33
N VAL A 269 -10.44 2.58 -8.00
CA VAL A 269 -9.14 1.94 -7.75
C VAL A 269 -8.13 2.36 -8.79
N SER A 270 -6.95 2.72 -8.31
CA SER A 270 -5.80 3.03 -9.14
C SER A 270 -4.61 2.12 -8.83
N ALA A 271 -3.95 1.69 -9.89
CA ALA A 271 -2.67 1.01 -9.87
C ALA A 271 -1.55 2.05 -9.94
N ALA A 272 -0.57 1.96 -9.06
CA ALA A 272 0.58 2.85 -9.08
C ALA A 272 1.89 2.07 -9.08
N VAL A 273 2.81 2.50 -9.95
CA VAL A 273 4.18 2.01 -10.10
C VAL A 273 5.13 3.19 -10.09
N LEU A 274 6.44 2.97 -9.92
CA LEU A 274 7.43 4.05 -10.02
C LEU A 274 7.50 4.61 -11.45
N TYR A 275 7.53 5.94 -11.57
CA TYR A 275 7.58 6.63 -12.86
C TYR A 275 8.90 6.40 -13.61
N ASP A 276 10.02 6.36 -12.88
CA ASP A 276 11.40 6.23 -13.39
C ASP A 276 11.85 4.78 -13.57
N ALA A 277 11.05 3.82 -13.18
CA ALA A 277 11.28 2.42 -13.49
C ALA A 277 10.68 2.09 -14.87
N GLY A 278 11.47 1.52 -15.77
CA GLY A 278 10.87 0.79 -16.89
C GLY A 278 9.92 -0.26 -16.32
N VAL A 279 8.62 -0.14 -16.60
CA VAL A 279 7.64 -1.08 -16.03
C VAL A 279 7.94 -2.45 -16.61
N GLU A 280 8.15 -3.42 -15.74
CA GLU A 280 8.35 -4.80 -16.15
C GLU A 280 7.10 -5.30 -16.90
N PRO A 281 7.24 -6.03 -18.02
CA PRO A 281 6.10 -6.54 -18.78
C PRO A 281 5.13 -7.39 -17.95
N THR A 282 5.62 -8.05 -16.91
CA THR A 282 4.82 -8.82 -15.93
C THR A 282 3.94 -7.92 -15.08
N VAL A 283 4.46 -6.79 -14.59
CA VAL A 283 3.69 -5.80 -13.83
C VAL A 283 2.63 -5.16 -14.71
N GLU A 284 3.00 -4.74 -15.93
CA GLU A 284 2.09 -4.10 -16.88
C GLU A 284 0.94 -5.04 -17.25
N HIS A 285 1.25 -6.31 -17.53
CA HIS A 285 0.23 -7.31 -17.82
C HIS A 285 -0.67 -7.61 -16.62
N PHE A 286 -0.13 -7.62 -15.39
CA PHE A 286 -0.97 -7.79 -14.20
C PHE A 286 -1.98 -6.65 -14.04
N VAL A 287 -1.53 -5.41 -14.26
CA VAL A 287 -2.40 -4.23 -14.25
C VAL A 287 -3.46 -4.30 -15.37
N ASP A 288 -3.16 -4.91 -16.53
CA ASP A 288 -4.16 -5.15 -17.59
C ASP A 288 -5.16 -6.26 -17.26
N CYS A 289 -4.87 -7.10 -16.29
CA CYS A 289 -5.78 -8.16 -15.81
C CYS A 289 -6.77 -7.69 -14.75
N LEU A 290 -6.52 -6.52 -14.13
CA LEU A 290 -7.43 -5.91 -13.17
C LEU A 290 -8.67 -5.36 -13.85
#